data_76682f1e4c06e1e2907861718c784812
#
_entry.id   76682f1e4c06e1e2907861718c784812
#
_cell.length_a   1.000
_cell.length_b   1.000
_cell.length_c   1.000
_cell.angle_alpha   90.00
_cell.angle_beta   90.00
_cell.angle_gamma   90.00
#
_symmetry.space_group_name_H-M   'P 1'
#
loop_
_entity.id
_entity.type
_entity.pdbx_description
1 polymer ?
#
loop_
_entity_poly.entity_id
_entity_poly.type
_entity_poly.pdbx_seq_one_letter_code
_entity_poly.pdbx_strand_id
1 'polypeptide(L)'
;MTRRAELKQKARGSLKGNYGVVVGVMLLSSVVLGVCSGILQLVCSVVGTFSTAGSIALGEAAGLGSQVGIAVVTGSVPSIVCSLLASIIYSGLTYILMVGGIRVYLKLCAGEKAEIGDLFWGFQNDPIRFGGIGALISVVMELCLLPVVILAVAMSVSKESGFLLFAVLFMLVYGLVLTVVGIYLALTFGMFLYVLVDRPEMTLWQALGESRRLMKGNRIRLVMLQISFIGWGLI
;
A
#
# COMPACT_ATOMS: atom_id res chain seq x y z
N MET A 1 3.37 -26.50 21.45
CA MET A 1 2.86 -26.07 20.12
C MET A 1 1.36 -25.86 20.24
N THR A 2 0.90 -24.61 20.25
CA THR A 2 -0.52 -24.27 20.33
C THR A 2 -1.22 -24.73 19.05
N ARG A 3 -2.30 -25.51 19.18
CA ARG A 3 -3.11 -25.96 18.03
C ARG A 3 -3.80 -24.75 17.40
N ARG A 4 -3.95 -24.71 16.09
CA ARG A 4 -4.65 -23.61 15.35
C ARG A 4 -6.06 -23.35 15.90
N ALA A 5 -6.73 -24.41 16.38
CA ALA A 5 -8.03 -24.32 17.03
C ALA A 5 -8.00 -23.48 18.32
N GLU A 6 -6.97 -23.64 19.14
CA GLU A 6 -6.79 -22.88 20.39
C GLU A 6 -6.54 -21.39 20.10
N LEU A 7 -5.74 -21.08 19.06
CA LEU A 7 -5.52 -19.68 18.63
C LEU A 7 -6.83 -19.02 18.16
N LYS A 8 -7.63 -19.73 17.36
CA LYS A 8 -8.94 -19.22 16.90
C LYS A 8 -9.92 -19.05 18.07
N GLN A 9 -9.93 -19.99 19.02
CA GLN A 9 -10.78 -19.91 20.22
C GLN A 9 -10.38 -18.75 21.12
N LYS A 10 -9.09 -18.52 21.34
CA LYS A 10 -8.55 -17.42 22.10
C LYS A 10 -8.88 -16.08 21.44
N ALA A 11 -8.70 -15.96 20.11
CA ALA A 11 -9.07 -14.77 19.36
C ALA A 11 -10.56 -14.46 19.44
N ARG A 12 -11.44 -15.48 19.32
CA ARG A 12 -12.88 -15.30 19.52
C ARG A 12 -13.25 -14.86 20.94
N GLY A 13 -12.53 -15.38 21.94
CA GLY A 13 -12.72 -14.99 23.34
C GLY A 13 -12.39 -13.53 23.57
N SER A 14 -11.27 -13.03 23.03
CA SER A 14 -10.85 -11.62 23.13
C SER A 14 -11.78 -10.66 22.39
N LEU A 15 -12.42 -11.10 21.31
CA LEU A 15 -13.40 -10.32 20.56
C LEU A 15 -14.78 -10.28 21.21
N LYS A 16 -15.10 -11.27 22.07
CA LYS A 16 -16.43 -11.38 22.70
C LYS A 16 -16.70 -10.18 23.61
N GLY A 17 -17.67 -9.36 23.26
CA GLY A 17 -18.02 -8.11 23.95
C GLY A 17 -17.44 -6.84 23.31
N ASN A 18 -16.41 -6.95 22.44
CA ASN A 18 -15.73 -5.80 21.82
C ASN A 18 -15.93 -5.72 20.29
N TYR A 19 -16.88 -6.50 19.74
CA TYR A 19 -17.14 -6.50 18.29
C TYR A 19 -17.46 -5.11 17.75
N GLY A 20 -18.22 -4.31 18.49
CA GLY A 20 -18.59 -2.95 18.09
C GLY A 20 -17.37 -2.03 17.88
N VAL A 21 -16.39 -2.12 18.78
CA VAL A 21 -15.14 -1.34 18.65
C VAL A 21 -14.33 -1.78 17.44
N VAL A 22 -14.17 -3.10 17.23
CA VAL A 22 -13.42 -3.63 16.09
C VAL A 22 -14.06 -3.25 14.76
N VAL A 23 -15.37 -3.44 14.64
CA VAL A 23 -16.12 -3.05 13.44
C VAL A 23 -16.08 -1.53 13.25
N GLY A 24 -16.23 -0.75 14.31
CA GLY A 24 -16.13 0.70 14.28
C GLY A 24 -14.75 1.19 13.78
N VAL A 25 -13.68 0.60 14.29
CA VAL A 25 -12.29 0.92 13.84
C VAL A 25 -12.09 0.55 12.37
N MET A 26 -12.57 -0.61 11.93
CA MET A 26 -12.47 -1.03 10.52
C MET A 26 -13.28 -0.10 9.59
N LEU A 27 -14.52 0.23 9.96
CA LEU A 27 -15.37 1.13 9.17
C LEU A 27 -14.78 2.54 9.12
N LEU A 28 -14.37 3.08 10.27
CA LEU A 28 -13.81 4.42 10.35
C LEU A 28 -12.52 4.53 9.53
N SER A 29 -11.60 3.56 9.65
CA SER A 29 -10.37 3.54 8.86
C SER A 29 -10.65 3.45 7.36
N SER A 30 -11.59 2.61 6.93
CA SER A 30 -11.93 2.49 5.50
C SER A 30 -12.61 3.74 4.96
N VAL A 31 -13.48 4.41 5.75
CA VAL A 31 -14.10 5.67 5.35
C VAL A 31 -13.06 6.79 5.23
N VAL A 32 -12.19 6.96 6.23
CA VAL A 32 -11.13 7.98 6.20
C VAL A 32 -10.21 7.77 5.01
N LEU A 33 -9.72 6.55 4.80
CA LEU A 33 -8.85 6.22 3.68
C LEU A 33 -9.57 6.36 2.34
N GLY A 34 -10.85 5.96 2.26
CA GLY A 34 -11.67 6.10 1.06
C GLY A 34 -11.89 7.55 0.66
N VAL A 35 -12.22 8.42 1.62
CA VAL A 35 -12.36 9.87 1.37
C VAL A 35 -11.04 10.49 0.95
N CYS A 36 -9.94 10.20 1.64
CA CYS A 36 -8.62 10.71 1.28
C CYS A 36 -8.18 10.27 -0.11
N SER A 37 -8.34 8.98 -0.46
CA SER A 37 -8.00 8.48 -1.79
C SER A 37 -8.88 9.12 -2.87
N GLY A 38 -10.17 9.30 -2.62
CA GLY A 38 -11.10 9.96 -3.54
C GLY A 38 -10.69 11.41 -3.83
N ILE A 39 -10.36 12.18 -2.79
CA ILE A 39 -9.92 13.58 -2.95
C ILE A 39 -8.60 13.64 -3.73
N LEU A 40 -7.60 12.80 -3.39
CA LEU A 40 -6.32 12.77 -4.08
C LEU A 40 -6.50 12.38 -5.56
N GLN A 41 -7.34 11.40 -5.87
CA GLN A 41 -7.63 11.01 -7.24
C GLN A 41 -8.35 12.12 -8.02
N LEU A 42 -9.31 12.83 -7.40
CA LEU A 42 -9.95 13.99 -8.04
C LEU A 42 -8.94 15.07 -8.38
N VAL A 43 -8.05 15.42 -7.47
CA VAL A 43 -6.98 16.40 -7.74
C VAL A 43 -6.10 15.95 -8.90
N CYS A 44 -5.63 14.69 -8.89
CA CYS A 44 -4.78 14.17 -9.97
C CYS A 44 -5.51 14.12 -11.33
N SER A 45 -6.79 13.77 -11.35
CA SER A 45 -7.59 13.72 -12.58
C SER A 45 -7.81 15.13 -13.17
N VAL A 46 -8.06 16.12 -12.33
CA VAL A 46 -8.19 17.53 -12.75
C VAL A 46 -6.87 18.03 -13.33
N VAL A 47 -5.74 17.80 -12.63
CA VAL A 47 -4.41 18.17 -13.15
C VAL A 47 -4.13 17.47 -14.49
N GLY A 48 -4.46 16.19 -14.60
CA GLY A 48 -4.27 15.42 -15.83
C GLY A 48 -5.09 15.94 -17.01
N THR A 49 -6.36 16.27 -16.79
CA THR A 49 -7.24 16.81 -17.84
C THR A 49 -6.78 18.18 -18.32
N PHE A 50 -6.45 19.08 -17.41
CA PHE A 50 -5.97 20.41 -17.79
C PHE A 50 -4.62 20.36 -18.51
N SER A 51 -3.72 19.50 -18.07
CA SER A 51 -2.39 19.37 -18.65
C SER A 51 -2.43 18.71 -20.04
N THR A 52 -3.25 17.68 -20.26
CA THR A 52 -3.45 17.09 -21.59
C THR A 52 -4.21 18.01 -22.53
N ALA A 53 -5.26 18.66 -22.10
CA ALA A 53 -5.99 19.63 -22.91
C ALA A 53 -5.10 20.81 -23.32
N GLY A 54 -4.30 21.35 -22.40
CA GLY A 54 -3.34 22.42 -22.68
C GLY A 54 -2.27 22.00 -23.69
N SER A 55 -1.72 20.79 -23.57
CA SER A 55 -0.69 20.30 -24.49
C SER A 55 -1.23 20.03 -25.90
N ILE A 56 -2.47 19.54 -26.02
CA ILE A 56 -3.14 19.38 -27.31
C ILE A 56 -3.39 20.74 -27.97
N ALA A 57 -3.96 21.70 -27.23
CA ALA A 57 -4.22 23.04 -27.74
C ALA A 57 -2.95 23.76 -28.17
N LEU A 58 -1.86 23.64 -27.44
CA LEU A 58 -0.55 24.19 -27.81
C LEU A 58 0.03 23.48 -29.06
N GLY A 59 -0.13 22.17 -29.15
CA GLY A 59 0.32 21.38 -30.31
C GLY A 59 -0.43 21.76 -31.59
N GLU A 60 -1.74 22.00 -31.52
CA GLU A 60 -2.56 22.45 -32.64
C GLU A 60 -2.20 23.90 -33.02
N ALA A 61 -2.05 24.82 -32.05
CA ALA A 61 -1.65 26.21 -32.29
C ALA A 61 -0.25 26.34 -32.89
N ALA A 62 0.67 25.40 -32.59
CA ALA A 62 2.01 25.35 -33.16
C ALA A 62 2.07 24.65 -34.54
N GLY A 63 0.95 24.19 -35.09
CA GLY A 63 0.91 23.47 -36.38
C GLY A 63 1.58 22.09 -36.39
N LEU A 64 1.75 21.47 -35.23
CA LEU A 64 2.42 20.18 -35.04
C LEU A 64 1.46 18.98 -35.25
N GLY A 65 0.52 19.07 -36.17
CA GLY A 65 -0.58 18.10 -36.35
C GLY A 65 -0.18 16.61 -36.40
N SER A 66 1.04 16.28 -36.82
CA SER A 66 1.56 14.89 -36.80
C SER A 66 2.23 14.51 -35.47
N GLN A 67 2.47 15.45 -34.56
CA GLN A 67 3.16 15.26 -33.27
C GLN A 67 2.23 15.30 -32.06
N VAL A 68 0.92 15.21 -32.26
CA VAL A 68 -0.08 15.16 -31.18
C VAL A 68 0.23 14.05 -30.17
N GLY A 69 0.79 12.91 -30.62
CA GLY A 69 1.22 11.85 -29.73
C GLY A 69 2.29 12.29 -28.72
N ILE A 70 3.26 13.10 -29.15
CA ILE A 70 4.31 13.62 -28.25
C ILE A 70 3.70 14.65 -27.28
N ALA A 71 2.79 15.51 -27.78
CA ALA A 71 2.09 16.47 -26.94
C ALA A 71 1.24 15.79 -25.86
N VAL A 72 0.57 14.69 -26.18
CA VAL A 72 -0.19 13.88 -25.19
C VAL A 72 0.74 13.27 -24.14
N VAL A 73 1.88 12.71 -24.54
CA VAL A 73 2.85 12.13 -23.60
C VAL A 73 3.44 13.20 -22.69
N THR A 74 3.85 14.34 -23.22
CA THR A 74 4.37 15.47 -22.41
C THR A 74 3.30 16.07 -21.51
N GLY A 75 2.05 16.15 -21.96
CA GLY A 75 0.91 16.62 -21.17
C GLY A 75 0.53 15.65 -20.03
N SER A 76 0.89 14.36 -20.12
CA SER A 76 0.65 13.40 -19.04
C SER A 76 1.69 13.46 -17.91
N VAL A 77 2.86 14.08 -18.12
CA VAL A 77 3.92 14.17 -17.10
C VAL A 77 3.44 14.83 -15.80
N PRO A 78 2.74 16.00 -15.80
CA PRO A 78 2.25 16.59 -14.57
C PRO A 78 1.27 15.70 -13.80
N SER A 79 0.43 14.94 -14.49
CA SER A 79 -0.49 14.00 -13.83
C SER A 79 0.25 12.81 -13.20
N ILE A 80 1.31 12.33 -13.85
CA ILE A 80 2.16 11.27 -13.29
C ILE A 80 2.85 11.78 -12.02
N VAL A 81 3.45 12.96 -12.06
CA VAL A 81 4.11 13.56 -10.88
C VAL A 81 3.09 13.78 -9.75
N CYS A 82 1.90 14.31 -10.07
CA CYS A 82 0.84 14.48 -9.09
C CYS A 82 0.42 13.15 -8.46
N SER A 83 0.26 12.09 -9.25
CA SER A 83 -0.11 10.76 -8.75
C SER A 83 0.97 10.13 -7.87
N LEU A 84 2.24 10.31 -8.20
CA LEU A 84 3.37 9.86 -7.38
C LEU A 84 3.40 10.58 -6.03
N LEU A 85 3.22 11.90 -6.00
CA LEU A 85 3.13 12.65 -4.74
C LEU A 85 1.91 12.25 -3.92
N ALA A 86 0.77 12.07 -4.58
CA ALA A 86 -0.47 11.65 -3.92
C ALA A 86 -0.33 10.24 -3.30
N SER A 87 0.35 9.32 -3.97
CA SER A 87 0.58 7.96 -3.45
C SER A 87 1.49 7.96 -2.22
N ILE A 88 2.52 8.82 -2.18
CA ILE A 88 3.40 8.98 -1.02
C ILE A 88 2.61 9.51 0.18
N ILE A 89 1.78 10.53 -0.01
CA ILE A 89 0.95 11.10 1.05
C ILE A 89 -0.07 10.07 1.55
N TYR A 90 -0.75 9.39 0.62
CA TYR A 90 -1.75 8.37 0.93
C TYR A 90 -1.15 7.19 1.69
N SER A 91 0.03 6.71 1.28
CA SER A 91 0.70 5.61 1.96
C SER A 91 1.14 6.01 3.38
N GLY A 92 1.68 7.22 3.57
CA GLY A 92 2.01 7.74 4.88
C GLY A 92 0.80 7.73 5.82
N LEU A 93 -0.34 8.25 5.36
CA LEU A 93 -1.60 8.26 6.11
C LEU A 93 -2.08 6.83 6.43
N THR A 94 -2.01 5.93 5.45
CA THR A 94 -2.41 4.53 5.60
C THR A 94 -1.60 3.83 6.69
N TYR A 95 -0.28 4.05 6.72
CA TYR A 95 0.59 3.45 7.74
C TYR A 95 0.33 3.99 9.13
N ILE A 96 0.07 5.29 9.28
CA ILE A 96 -0.30 5.90 10.58
C ILE A 96 -1.59 5.25 11.12
N LEU A 97 -2.63 5.13 10.29
CA LEU A 97 -3.88 4.49 10.69
C LEU A 97 -3.73 2.99 10.95
N MET A 98 -2.90 2.30 10.17
CA MET A 98 -2.58 0.89 10.37
C MET A 98 -1.93 0.64 11.73
N VAL A 99 -1.01 1.49 12.15
CA VAL A 99 -0.37 1.45 13.47
C VAL A 99 -1.40 1.63 14.58
N GLY A 100 -2.32 2.59 14.44
CA GLY A 100 -3.44 2.76 15.37
C GLY A 100 -4.33 1.52 15.47
N GLY A 101 -4.67 0.92 14.32
CA GLY A 101 -5.43 -0.35 14.26
C GLY A 101 -4.69 -1.49 14.97
N ILE A 102 -3.39 -1.64 14.75
CA ILE A 102 -2.56 -2.66 15.43
C ILE A 102 -2.62 -2.46 16.95
N ARG A 103 -2.54 -1.22 17.44
CA ARG A 103 -2.64 -0.92 18.87
C ARG A 103 -3.99 -1.35 19.46
N VAL A 104 -5.09 -1.07 18.77
CA VAL A 104 -6.42 -1.54 19.18
C VAL A 104 -6.45 -3.06 19.35
N TYR A 105 -5.91 -3.79 18.36
CA TYR A 105 -5.85 -5.26 18.44
C TYR A 105 -4.95 -5.77 19.56
N LEU A 106 -3.81 -5.13 19.82
CA LEU A 106 -2.92 -5.50 20.91
C LEU A 106 -3.58 -5.29 22.28
N LYS A 107 -4.27 -4.16 22.51
CA LYS A 107 -5.05 -3.92 23.72
C LYS A 107 -6.14 -4.98 23.93
N LEU A 108 -6.87 -5.31 22.88
CA LEU A 108 -7.90 -6.37 22.95
C LEU A 108 -7.31 -7.74 23.28
N CYS A 109 -6.14 -8.06 22.74
CA CYS A 109 -5.44 -9.31 23.06
C CYS A 109 -4.90 -9.34 24.50
N ALA A 110 -4.55 -8.18 25.05
CA ALA A 110 -4.14 -8.01 26.45
C ALA A 110 -5.33 -8.04 27.43
N GLY A 111 -6.56 -7.98 26.94
CA GLY A 111 -7.78 -7.92 27.76
C GLY A 111 -8.08 -6.49 28.27
N GLU A 112 -7.42 -5.48 27.72
CA GLU A 112 -7.65 -4.08 28.03
C GLU A 112 -8.84 -3.52 27.24
N LYS A 113 -9.46 -2.46 27.77
CA LYS A 113 -10.50 -1.75 27.03
C LYS A 113 -9.87 -0.96 25.89
N ALA A 114 -10.27 -1.29 24.67
CA ALA A 114 -9.88 -0.55 23.47
C ALA A 114 -10.98 0.44 23.11
N GLU A 115 -10.58 1.63 22.71
CA GLU A 115 -11.46 2.71 22.27
C GLU A 115 -11.24 3.02 20.79
N ILE A 116 -12.26 3.57 20.12
CA ILE A 116 -12.14 4.00 18.72
C ILE A 116 -11.07 5.09 18.58
N GLY A 117 -10.87 5.91 19.63
CA GLY A 117 -9.81 6.92 19.69
C GLY A 117 -8.39 6.37 19.57
N ASP A 118 -8.16 5.11 19.97
CA ASP A 118 -6.86 4.45 19.84
C ASP A 118 -6.41 4.30 18.36
N LEU A 119 -7.35 4.36 17.40
CA LEU A 119 -7.02 4.38 15.97
C LEU A 119 -6.12 5.56 15.59
N PHE A 120 -6.32 6.71 16.25
CA PHE A 120 -5.56 7.93 15.98
C PHE A 120 -4.27 8.03 16.81
N TRP A 121 -3.92 6.99 17.55
CA TRP A 121 -2.70 6.97 18.36
C TRP A 121 -1.43 7.25 17.56
N GLY A 122 -1.36 6.74 16.33
CA GLY A 122 -0.23 7.00 15.42
C GLY A 122 -0.05 8.48 15.09
N PHE A 123 -1.12 9.29 15.09
CA PHE A 123 -1.06 10.74 14.89
C PHE A 123 -0.58 11.49 16.14
N GLN A 124 -0.85 10.94 17.33
CA GLN A 124 -0.47 11.55 18.61
C GLN A 124 0.97 11.21 19.01
N ASN A 125 1.45 10.03 18.61
CA ASN A 125 2.78 9.53 18.96
C ASN A 125 3.61 9.32 17.69
N ASP A 126 4.50 10.24 17.37
CA ASP A 126 5.46 10.18 16.26
C ASP A 126 4.86 9.99 14.86
N PRO A 127 3.94 10.86 14.39
CA PRO A 127 3.32 10.73 13.08
C PRO A 127 4.35 10.75 11.94
N ILE A 128 5.44 11.51 12.09
CA ILE A 128 6.52 11.60 11.10
C ILE A 128 7.23 10.26 10.97
N ARG A 129 7.43 9.54 12.06
CA ARG A 129 8.08 8.23 12.05
C ARG A 129 7.23 7.19 11.31
N PHE A 130 5.96 7.07 11.67
CA PHE A 130 5.06 6.09 11.06
C PHE A 130 4.65 6.47 9.63
N GLY A 131 4.36 7.75 9.39
CA GLY A 131 4.08 8.27 8.06
C GLY A 131 5.30 8.20 7.14
N GLY A 132 6.50 8.47 7.67
CA GLY A 132 7.76 8.34 6.96
C GLY A 132 8.06 6.91 6.53
N ILE A 133 7.70 5.90 7.33
CA ILE A 133 7.81 4.48 6.93
C ILE A 133 6.92 4.21 5.72
N GLY A 134 5.66 4.64 5.76
CA GLY A 134 4.73 4.49 4.65
C GLY A 134 5.24 5.19 3.38
N ALA A 135 5.68 6.45 3.52
CA ALA A 135 6.27 7.21 2.42
C ALA A 135 7.51 6.53 1.82
N LEU A 136 8.42 6.03 2.65
CA LEU A 136 9.61 5.31 2.19
C LEU A 136 9.24 4.05 1.41
N ILE A 137 8.31 3.27 1.93
CA ILE A 137 7.86 2.03 1.28
C ILE A 137 7.20 2.34 -0.07
N SER A 138 6.37 3.39 -0.17
CA SER A 138 5.77 3.77 -1.45
C SER A 138 6.81 4.23 -2.46
N VAL A 139 7.79 5.03 -2.06
CA VAL A 139 8.89 5.44 -2.96
C VAL A 139 9.65 4.23 -3.49
N VAL A 140 9.97 3.26 -2.64
CA VAL A 140 10.63 2.02 -3.08
C VAL A 140 9.75 1.24 -4.06
N MET A 141 8.46 1.12 -3.78
CA MET A 141 7.51 0.43 -4.66
C MET A 141 7.35 1.14 -6.01
N GLU A 142 7.29 2.46 -6.02
CA GLU A 142 7.24 3.28 -7.23
C GLU A 142 8.51 3.13 -8.07
N LEU A 143 9.69 3.15 -7.44
CA LEU A 143 10.96 2.88 -8.12
C LEU A 143 10.98 1.48 -8.77
N CYS A 144 10.45 0.47 -8.08
CA CYS A 144 10.31 -0.87 -8.64
C CYS A 144 9.33 -0.92 -9.82
N LEU A 145 8.31 -0.05 -9.86
CA LEU A 145 7.33 0.01 -10.95
C LEU A 145 7.78 0.88 -12.13
N LEU A 146 8.80 1.73 -11.97
CA LEU A 146 9.30 2.62 -13.04
C LEU A 146 9.56 1.91 -14.38
N PRO A 147 10.22 0.72 -14.45
CA PRO A 147 10.44 0.05 -15.72
C PRO A 147 9.14 -0.29 -16.44
N VAL A 148 8.09 -0.65 -15.69
CA VAL A 148 6.77 -0.97 -16.24
C VAL A 148 6.12 0.29 -16.81
N VAL A 149 6.20 1.41 -16.09
CA VAL A 149 5.64 2.70 -16.54
C VAL A 149 6.36 3.19 -17.80
N ILE A 150 7.69 3.15 -17.83
CA ILE A 150 8.49 3.55 -19.00
C ILE A 150 8.12 2.69 -20.22
N LEU A 151 8.01 1.39 -20.02
CA LEU A 151 7.65 0.47 -21.11
C LEU A 151 6.21 0.68 -21.60
N ALA A 152 5.26 0.96 -20.69
CA ALA A 152 3.87 1.27 -21.03
C ALA A 152 3.77 2.57 -21.86
N VAL A 153 4.55 3.60 -21.50
CA VAL A 153 4.63 4.84 -22.29
C VAL A 153 5.26 4.56 -23.66
N ALA A 154 6.34 3.79 -23.72
CA ALA A 154 6.96 3.40 -25.00
C ALA A 154 6.01 2.62 -25.91
N MET A 155 5.17 1.72 -25.34
CA MET A 155 4.13 1.00 -26.11
C MET A 155 3.05 1.94 -26.67
N SER A 156 2.74 3.03 -26.00
CA SER A 156 1.73 3.98 -26.50
C SER A 156 2.20 4.77 -27.73
N VAL A 157 3.51 4.88 -27.93
CA VAL A 157 4.13 5.61 -29.04
C VAL A 157 4.52 4.69 -30.19
N SER A 158 5.00 3.48 -29.90
CA SER A 158 5.44 2.52 -30.93
C SER A 158 4.27 1.70 -31.46
N LYS A 159 4.21 1.59 -32.80
CA LYS A 159 3.20 0.79 -33.53
C LYS A 159 3.75 -0.56 -34.03
N GLU A 160 5.02 -0.86 -33.73
CA GLU A 160 5.65 -2.10 -34.18
C GLU A 160 5.14 -3.30 -33.39
N SER A 161 4.60 -4.29 -34.09
CA SER A 161 4.03 -5.49 -33.48
C SER A 161 5.07 -6.32 -32.69
N GLY A 162 6.31 -6.38 -33.19
CA GLY A 162 7.41 -7.06 -32.51
C GLY A 162 7.78 -6.43 -31.18
N PHE A 163 7.82 -5.09 -31.12
CA PHE A 163 8.07 -4.36 -29.88
C PHE A 163 6.93 -4.57 -28.84
N LEU A 164 5.68 -4.55 -29.31
CA LEU A 164 4.53 -4.77 -28.44
C LEU A 164 4.57 -6.16 -27.80
N LEU A 165 4.87 -7.21 -28.59
CA LEU A 165 5.00 -8.57 -28.08
C LEU A 165 6.12 -8.67 -27.03
N PHE A 166 7.30 -8.11 -27.33
CA PHE A 166 8.41 -8.07 -26.38
C PHE A 166 8.02 -7.37 -25.08
N ALA A 167 7.38 -6.20 -25.18
CA ALA A 167 6.97 -5.41 -24.02
C ALA A 167 5.97 -6.15 -23.13
N VAL A 168 4.97 -6.84 -23.72
CA VAL A 168 4.01 -7.65 -22.97
C VAL A 168 4.69 -8.81 -22.27
N LEU A 169 5.58 -9.54 -22.94
CA LEU A 169 6.32 -10.65 -22.34
C LEU A 169 7.22 -10.16 -21.20
N PHE A 170 7.90 -9.04 -21.40
CA PHE A 170 8.72 -8.41 -20.33
C PHE A 170 7.86 -8.05 -19.12
N MET A 171 6.71 -7.39 -19.33
CA MET A 171 5.81 -7.01 -18.23
C MET A 171 5.31 -8.23 -17.45
N LEU A 172 4.97 -9.33 -18.14
CA LEU A 172 4.53 -10.58 -17.51
C LEU A 172 5.64 -11.19 -16.64
N VAL A 173 6.85 -11.34 -17.19
CA VAL A 173 7.98 -11.91 -16.46
C VAL A 173 8.39 -11.03 -15.30
N TYR A 174 8.52 -9.72 -15.53
CA TYR A 174 8.88 -8.74 -14.52
C TYR A 174 7.83 -8.68 -13.39
N GLY A 175 6.55 -8.64 -13.74
CA GLY A 175 5.44 -8.67 -12.77
C GLY A 175 5.43 -9.95 -11.93
N LEU A 176 5.73 -11.11 -12.54
CA LEU A 176 5.87 -12.38 -11.81
C LEU A 176 7.02 -12.31 -10.80
N VAL A 177 8.19 -11.81 -11.22
CA VAL A 177 9.36 -11.66 -10.34
C VAL A 177 9.02 -10.70 -9.17
N LEU A 178 8.44 -9.54 -9.45
CA LEU A 178 8.03 -8.59 -8.41
C LEU A 178 7.01 -9.20 -7.43
N THR A 179 6.08 -9.99 -7.93
CA THR A 179 5.09 -10.68 -7.08
C THR A 179 5.76 -11.68 -6.14
N VAL A 180 6.66 -12.51 -6.64
CA VAL A 180 7.40 -13.49 -5.83
C VAL A 180 8.26 -12.79 -4.77
N VAL A 181 9.02 -11.76 -5.16
CA VAL A 181 9.83 -10.95 -4.25
C VAL A 181 8.94 -10.25 -3.22
N GLY A 182 7.82 -9.66 -3.64
CA GLY A 182 6.86 -8.99 -2.76
C GLY A 182 6.27 -9.94 -1.71
N ILE A 183 5.86 -11.15 -2.10
CA ILE A 183 5.39 -12.18 -1.16
C ILE A 183 6.50 -12.54 -0.17
N TYR A 184 7.72 -12.75 -0.64
CA TYR A 184 8.85 -13.07 0.24
C TYR A 184 9.13 -11.97 1.26
N LEU A 185 9.12 -10.70 0.84
CA LEU A 185 9.31 -9.54 1.72
C LEU A 185 8.14 -9.38 2.70
N ALA A 186 6.90 -9.54 2.25
CA ALA A 186 5.71 -9.47 3.11
C ALA A 186 5.75 -10.55 4.20
N LEU A 187 6.16 -11.78 3.87
CA LEU A 187 6.31 -12.87 4.84
C LEU A 187 7.50 -12.66 5.79
N THR A 188 8.54 -11.97 5.34
CA THR A 188 9.74 -11.72 6.16
C THR A 188 9.53 -10.56 7.13
N PHE A 189 8.86 -9.50 6.67
CA PHE A 189 8.69 -8.26 7.43
C PHE A 189 7.25 -8.04 7.90
N GLY A 190 6.35 -9.00 7.73
CA GLY A 190 4.95 -8.88 8.10
C GLY A 190 4.68 -8.58 9.58
N MET A 191 5.64 -8.89 10.48
CA MET A 191 5.55 -8.58 11.91
C MET A 191 6.23 -7.26 12.30
N PHE A 192 6.85 -6.56 11.34
CA PHE A 192 7.63 -5.35 11.61
C PHE A 192 6.83 -4.26 12.34
N LEU A 193 5.62 -3.96 11.85
CA LEU A 193 4.78 -2.93 12.47
C LEU A 193 4.28 -3.35 13.87
N TYR A 194 3.97 -4.64 14.06
CA TYR A 194 3.58 -5.15 15.38
C TYR A 194 4.71 -4.99 16.40
N VAL A 195 5.94 -5.32 16.01
CA VAL A 195 7.13 -5.13 16.86
C VAL A 195 7.34 -3.65 17.20
N LEU A 196 7.15 -2.77 16.22
CA LEU A 196 7.36 -1.34 16.40
C LEU A 196 6.31 -0.69 17.30
N VAL A 197 5.07 -1.19 17.28
CA VAL A 197 3.98 -0.72 18.16
C VAL A 197 4.14 -1.26 19.57
N ASP A 198 4.58 -2.52 19.71
CA ASP A 198 4.81 -3.17 21.01
C ASP A 198 6.02 -2.60 21.74
N ARG A 199 7.07 -2.18 20.98
CA ARG A 199 8.32 -1.62 21.50
C ARG A 199 8.69 -0.33 20.78
N PRO A 200 8.08 0.81 21.14
CA PRO A 200 8.28 2.09 20.44
C PRO A 200 9.71 2.64 20.57
N GLU A 201 10.48 2.23 21.57
CA GLU A 201 11.89 2.57 21.78
C GLU A 201 12.86 1.97 20.75
N MET A 202 12.46 0.91 20.03
CA MET A 202 13.30 0.27 19.01
C MET A 202 13.48 1.16 17.78
N THR A 203 14.70 1.19 17.23
CA THR A 203 14.95 1.80 15.93
C THR A 203 14.32 0.96 14.80
N LEU A 204 14.08 1.57 13.63
CA LEU A 204 13.50 0.88 12.47
C LEU A 204 14.30 -0.36 12.08
N TRP A 205 15.64 -0.27 12.08
CA TRP A 205 16.53 -1.37 11.74
C TRP A 205 16.47 -2.52 12.75
N GLN A 206 16.37 -2.20 14.03
CA GLN A 206 16.19 -3.20 15.08
C GLN A 206 14.84 -3.93 14.96
N ALA A 207 13.76 -3.19 14.70
CA ALA A 207 12.43 -3.76 14.49
C ALA A 207 12.37 -4.66 13.24
N LEU A 208 13.04 -4.27 12.13
CA LEU A 208 13.19 -5.12 10.95
C LEU A 208 13.98 -6.39 11.24
N GLY A 209 15.09 -6.30 11.98
CA GLY A 209 15.88 -7.44 12.41
C GLY A 209 15.09 -8.42 13.27
N GLU A 210 14.30 -7.90 14.23
CA GLU A 210 13.47 -8.68 15.12
C GLU A 210 12.30 -9.35 14.36
N SER A 211 11.65 -8.62 13.44
CA SER A 211 10.63 -9.20 12.56
C SER A 211 11.18 -10.38 11.76
N ARG A 212 12.38 -10.22 11.17
CA ARG A 212 13.05 -11.30 10.44
C ARG A 212 13.36 -12.50 11.35
N ARG A 213 13.77 -12.25 12.60
CA ARG A 213 14.05 -13.29 13.60
C ARG A 213 12.80 -14.08 13.95
N LEU A 214 11.70 -13.38 14.23
CA LEU A 214 10.40 -13.97 14.57
C LEU A 214 9.83 -14.81 13.43
N MET A 215 10.04 -14.37 12.17
CA MET A 215 9.56 -15.06 10.98
C MET A 215 10.44 -16.22 10.53
N LYS A 216 11.67 -16.33 11.03
CA LYS A 216 12.56 -17.44 10.70
C LYS A 216 11.97 -18.76 11.22
N GLY A 217 11.61 -19.66 10.30
CA GLY A 217 10.97 -20.95 10.60
C GLY A 217 9.43 -20.90 10.76
N ASN A 218 8.81 -19.71 10.84
CA ASN A 218 7.37 -19.56 11.03
C ASN A 218 6.62 -19.05 9.77
N ARG A 219 7.32 -18.76 8.67
CA ARG A 219 6.74 -18.21 7.43
C ARG A 219 5.61 -19.08 6.87
N ILE A 220 5.83 -20.40 6.76
CA ILE A 220 4.84 -21.35 6.24
C ILE A 220 3.61 -21.41 7.14
N ARG A 221 3.80 -21.31 8.47
CA ARG A 221 2.68 -21.27 9.43
C ARG A 221 1.81 -20.05 9.26
N LEU A 222 2.43 -18.87 8.99
CA LEU A 222 1.70 -17.63 8.71
C LEU A 222 0.89 -17.76 7.42
N VAL A 223 1.50 -18.26 6.34
CA VAL A 223 0.82 -18.49 5.05
C VAL A 223 -0.38 -19.41 5.24
N MET A 224 -0.18 -20.55 5.90
CA MET A 224 -1.27 -21.49 6.14
C MET A 224 -2.38 -20.92 7.04
N LEU A 225 -2.04 -20.02 7.96
CA LEU A 225 -3.02 -19.30 8.75
C LEU A 225 -3.83 -18.35 7.87
N GLN A 226 -3.18 -17.55 7.03
CA GLN A 226 -3.83 -16.62 6.09
C GLN A 226 -4.75 -17.36 5.12
N ILE A 227 -4.28 -18.44 4.49
CA ILE A 227 -5.12 -19.28 3.61
C ILE A 227 -6.34 -19.83 4.35
N SER A 228 -6.17 -20.25 5.61
CA SER A 228 -7.29 -20.72 6.45
C SER A 228 -8.35 -19.62 6.72
N PHE A 229 -7.99 -18.34 6.64
CA PHE A 229 -8.93 -17.22 6.79
C PHE A 229 -9.59 -16.82 5.47
N ILE A 230 -8.93 -17.01 4.32
CA ILE A 230 -9.53 -16.75 2.99
C ILE A 230 -10.81 -17.58 2.79
N GLY A 231 -10.80 -18.86 3.20
CA GLY A 231 -11.99 -19.71 3.15
C GLY A 231 -13.19 -19.19 3.94
N TRP A 232 -12.97 -18.35 4.95
CA TRP A 232 -14.03 -17.72 5.73
C TRP A 232 -14.56 -16.42 5.11
N GLY A 233 -13.77 -15.77 4.28
CA GLY A 233 -14.18 -14.57 3.54
C GLY A 233 -14.98 -14.87 2.27
N LEU A 234 -15.06 -16.16 1.88
CA LEU A 234 -15.80 -16.65 0.72
C LEU A 234 -17.19 -17.21 1.09
N ILE A 235 -17.51 -17.33 2.39
CA ILE A 235 -18.78 -17.77 2.95
C ILE A 235 -19.51 -16.59 3.56
#